data_c5602f365bc1a480020726e3203b3606
#
_entry.id   c5602f365bc1a480020726e3203b3606
#
_cell.length_a   1.000
_cell.length_b   1.000
_cell.length_c   1.000
_cell.angle_alpha   90.00
_cell.angle_beta   90.00
_cell.angle_gamma   90.00
#
_symmetry.space_group_name_H-M   'P 1'
#
loop_
_entity.id
_entity.type
_entity.pdbx_description
1 polymer ?
#
loop_
_entity_poly.entity_id
_entity_poly.type
_entity_poly.pdbx_seq_one_letter_code
_entity_poly.pdbx_strand_id
1 'polypeptide(L)'
;MNEFDQMMQNEVPDQMVYTDGERQRFAYIGKWLGRLFWLMILSNIPALATHKWVLQNIPPLYGTGQALTLVSLMGIGVILLMLSREEKRYRAAGICQLIAGAASWALNILEGVEMNEDWTLLISLPGLVVALIALYQRLMAHADLLRDLDLTLCCKWRKLWIWNLVTCVCEIILAMLSVFSAIVLIALDGNLVWTLLLFIALLIVTIVSTAFTIVEYVYLYRSVKLFRNLREAGAAV
;
A
#
# COMPACT_ATOMS: atom_id res chain seq x y z
N MET A 1 1.49 45.50 4.25
CA MET A 1 2.37 44.36 4.53
C MET A 1 1.98 43.92 5.92
N ASN A 2 1.21 42.82 6.01
CA ASN A 2 0.54 42.42 7.25
C ASN A 2 1.53 41.76 8.21
N GLU A 3 1.31 41.94 9.54
CA GLU A 3 2.08 41.25 10.61
C GLU A 3 2.22 39.75 10.42
N PHE A 4 1.27 39.14 9.71
CA PHE A 4 1.27 37.71 9.35
C PHE A 4 2.40 37.34 8.38
N ASP A 5 2.74 38.24 7.43
CA ASP A 5 3.86 38.05 6.49
C ASP A 5 5.20 38.19 7.18
N GLN A 6 5.29 39.04 8.23
CA GLN A 6 6.51 39.20 9.04
C GLN A 6 6.75 38.00 9.98
N MET A 7 5.69 37.36 10.53
CA MET A 7 5.84 36.12 11.32
C MET A 7 6.31 34.94 10.46
N MET A 8 5.88 34.87 9.19
CA MET A 8 6.29 33.80 8.28
C MET A 8 7.73 34.01 7.74
N GLN A 9 8.27 35.21 7.77
CA GLN A 9 9.66 35.48 7.35
C GLN A 9 10.69 35.29 8.48
N ASN A 10 10.27 35.29 9.75
CA ASN A 10 11.18 35.13 10.89
C ASN A 10 11.41 33.72 11.35
N GLU A 11 10.70 32.73 10.80
CA GLU A 11 11.01 31.31 10.96
C GLU A 11 11.80 30.76 9.76
N VAL A 12 12.95 31.39 9.46
CA VAL A 12 14.03 30.58 8.88
C VAL A 12 14.52 29.73 10.03
N PRO A 13 14.25 28.41 10.05
CA PRO A 13 14.77 27.54 11.10
C PRO A 13 16.28 27.74 11.08
N ASP A 14 16.88 28.04 12.24
CA ASP A 14 18.31 27.93 12.45
C ASP A 14 18.81 26.76 11.65
N GLN A 15 19.76 26.95 10.74
CA GLN A 15 20.26 25.91 9.86
C GLN A 15 20.67 24.74 10.76
N MET A 16 19.80 23.72 10.87
CA MET A 16 20.10 22.55 11.67
C MET A 16 21.34 21.90 11.06
N VAL A 17 22.48 22.14 11.70
CA VAL A 17 23.74 21.53 11.29
C VAL A 17 23.66 20.05 11.63
N TYR A 18 23.24 19.24 10.67
CA TYR A 18 23.21 17.80 10.82
C TYR A 18 24.63 17.23 10.87
N THR A 19 24.83 16.29 11.78
CA THR A 19 26.09 15.53 11.86
C THR A 19 26.28 14.67 10.60
N ASP A 20 27.54 14.32 10.27
CA ASP A 20 27.81 13.45 9.12
C ASP A 20 27.10 12.09 9.23
N GLY A 21 26.90 11.57 10.45
CA GLY A 21 26.14 10.35 10.69
C GLY A 21 24.65 10.50 10.34
N GLU A 22 24.02 11.63 10.66
CA GLU A 22 22.63 11.92 10.32
C GLU A 22 22.46 12.08 8.80
N ARG A 23 23.40 12.73 8.14
CA ARG A 23 23.41 12.84 6.66
C ARG A 23 23.48 11.50 5.97
N GLN A 24 24.36 10.59 6.45
CA GLN A 24 24.44 9.23 5.93
C GLN A 24 23.14 8.45 6.17
N ARG A 25 22.52 8.63 7.33
CA ARG A 25 21.21 8.05 7.67
C ARG A 25 20.13 8.55 6.72
N PHE A 26 20.01 9.86 6.49
CA PHE A 26 19.03 10.42 5.55
C PHE A 26 19.26 9.98 4.12
N ALA A 27 20.51 9.87 3.68
CA ALA A 27 20.85 9.34 2.37
C ALA A 27 20.45 7.87 2.22
N TYR A 28 20.65 7.07 3.26
CA TYR A 28 20.24 5.66 3.29
C TYR A 28 18.71 5.53 3.20
N ILE A 29 17.97 6.24 4.06
CA ILE A 29 16.51 6.24 4.10
C ILE A 29 15.96 6.72 2.75
N GLY A 30 16.39 7.87 2.24
CA GLY A 30 15.93 8.42 0.97
C GLY A 30 16.16 7.48 -0.21
N LYS A 31 17.30 6.77 -0.23
CA LYS A 31 17.61 5.77 -1.26
C LYS A 31 16.62 4.59 -1.23
N TRP A 32 16.35 4.04 -0.05
CA TRP A 32 15.48 2.86 0.06
C TRP A 32 14.02 3.21 -0.10
N LEU A 33 13.55 4.36 0.42
CA LEU A 33 12.19 4.86 0.17
C LEU A 33 11.98 5.16 -1.33
N GLY A 34 12.99 5.72 -2.02
CA GLY A 34 12.91 5.94 -3.46
C GLY A 34 12.78 4.63 -4.25
N ARG A 35 13.52 3.59 -3.87
CA ARG A 35 13.38 2.26 -4.47
C ARG A 35 12.01 1.64 -4.19
N LEU A 36 11.52 1.79 -2.95
CA LEU A 36 10.19 1.34 -2.56
C LEU A 36 9.11 2.02 -3.42
N PHE A 37 9.20 3.34 -3.58
CA PHE A 37 8.26 4.12 -4.39
C PHE A 37 8.18 3.60 -5.83
N TRP A 38 9.32 3.43 -6.49
CA TRP A 38 9.34 2.94 -7.87
C TRP A 38 8.85 1.50 -7.98
N LEU A 39 9.24 0.64 -7.03
CA LEU A 39 8.82 -0.76 -7.04
C LEU A 39 7.31 -0.89 -6.80
N MET A 40 6.72 -0.07 -5.93
CA MET A 40 5.27 -0.05 -5.70
C MET A 40 4.50 0.43 -6.95
N ILE A 41 5.01 1.43 -7.68
CA ILE A 41 4.39 1.87 -8.94
C ILE A 41 4.51 0.77 -10.00
N LEU A 42 5.71 0.24 -10.19
CA LEU A 42 5.98 -0.76 -11.22
C LEU A 42 5.26 -2.09 -10.95
N SER A 43 4.96 -2.43 -9.70
CA SER A 43 4.22 -3.66 -9.34
C SER A 43 2.78 -3.68 -9.85
N ASN A 44 2.20 -2.53 -10.18
CA ASN A 44 0.87 -2.47 -10.78
C ASN A 44 0.83 -2.93 -12.24
N ILE A 45 1.95 -2.84 -12.98
CA ILE A 45 2.02 -3.23 -14.39
C ILE A 45 1.85 -4.75 -14.56
N PRO A 46 2.62 -5.62 -13.85
CA PRO A 46 2.41 -7.06 -13.91
C PRO A 46 1.03 -7.49 -13.42
N ALA A 47 0.45 -6.80 -12.44
CA ALA A 47 -0.88 -7.10 -11.93
C ALA A 47 -1.97 -7.03 -13.03
N LEU A 48 -1.83 -6.14 -14.01
CA LEU A 48 -2.73 -6.07 -15.16
C LEU A 48 -2.63 -7.33 -16.05
N ALA A 49 -1.46 -7.94 -16.13
CA ALA A 49 -1.25 -9.16 -16.91
C ALA A 49 -1.78 -10.43 -16.23
N THR A 50 -2.14 -10.36 -14.94
CA THR A 50 -2.69 -11.50 -14.18
C THR A 50 -4.22 -11.59 -14.22
N HIS A 51 -4.87 -10.82 -15.11
CA HIS A 51 -6.32 -10.86 -15.26
C HIS A 51 -6.79 -12.15 -15.96
N LYS A 52 -7.95 -12.70 -15.56
CA LYS A 52 -8.51 -13.95 -16.13
C LYS A 52 -8.64 -13.92 -17.66
N TRP A 53 -8.97 -12.76 -18.25
CA TRP A 53 -9.00 -12.59 -19.69
C TRP A 53 -7.64 -12.86 -20.35
N VAL A 54 -6.53 -12.43 -19.71
CA VAL A 54 -5.17 -12.68 -20.21
C VAL A 54 -4.82 -14.16 -20.13
N LEU A 55 -5.22 -14.83 -19.04
CA LEU A 55 -5.05 -16.28 -18.91
C LEU A 55 -5.71 -17.05 -20.06
N GLN A 56 -6.92 -16.66 -20.45
CA GLN A 56 -7.69 -17.33 -21.52
C GLN A 56 -7.16 -17.05 -22.91
N ASN A 57 -6.64 -15.84 -23.18
CA ASN A 57 -6.26 -15.41 -24.53
C ASN A 57 -4.74 -15.42 -24.75
N ILE A 58 -3.92 -15.19 -23.73
CA ILE A 58 -2.47 -15.07 -23.84
C ILE A 58 -1.79 -15.74 -22.64
N PRO A 59 -1.86 -17.07 -22.48
CA PRO A 59 -1.33 -17.79 -21.32
C PRO A 59 0.15 -17.49 -20.97
N PRO A 60 1.07 -17.33 -21.94
CA PRO A 60 2.46 -16.98 -21.62
C PRO A 60 2.60 -15.61 -20.93
N LEU A 61 1.76 -14.63 -21.31
CA LEU A 61 1.77 -13.30 -20.70
C LEU A 61 1.23 -13.36 -19.26
N TYR A 62 0.22 -14.20 -19.01
CA TYR A 62 -0.29 -14.45 -17.67
C TYR A 62 0.80 -15.03 -16.74
N GLY A 63 1.51 -16.07 -17.19
CA GLY A 63 2.60 -16.69 -16.44
C GLY A 63 3.75 -15.72 -16.11
N THR A 64 4.15 -14.90 -17.09
CA THR A 64 5.17 -13.86 -16.87
C THR A 64 4.66 -12.77 -15.92
N GLY A 65 3.41 -12.35 -16.01
CA GLY A 65 2.75 -11.43 -15.10
C GLY A 65 2.76 -11.93 -13.66
N GLN A 66 2.42 -13.19 -13.45
CA GLN A 66 2.45 -13.85 -12.14
C GLN A 66 3.87 -13.84 -11.53
N ALA A 67 4.88 -14.23 -12.32
CA ALA A 67 6.27 -14.24 -11.86
C ALA A 67 6.76 -12.84 -11.48
N LEU A 68 6.48 -11.83 -12.31
CA LEU A 68 6.86 -10.44 -12.05
C LEU A 68 6.11 -9.85 -10.83
N THR A 69 4.84 -10.20 -10.64
CA THR A 69 4.06 -9.81 -9.47
C THR A 69 4.69 -10.37 -8.20
N LEU A 70 5.04 -11.66 -8.19
CA LEU A 70 5.74 -12.29 -7.07
C LEU A 70 7.06 -11.57 -6.76
N VAL A 71 7.91 -11.37 -7.77
CA VAL A 71 9.20 -10.69 -7.61
C VAL A 71 9.01 -9.28 -7.05
N SER A 72 7.98 -8.56 -7.51
CA SER A 72 7.68 -7.21 -7.01
C SER A 72 7.24 -7.23 -5.55
N LEU A 73 6.32 -8.13 -5.16
CA LEU A 73 5.85 -8.27 -3.78
C LEU A 73 6.98 -8.68 -2.83
N MET A 74 7.84 -9.63 -3.25
CA MET A 74 9.01 -10.03 -2.48
C MET A 74 10.02 -8.89 -2.39
N GLY A 75 10.25 -8.14 -3.47
CA GLY A 75 11.11 -6.96 -3.50
C GLY A 75 10.66 -5.88 -2.52
N ILE A 76 9.35 -5.59 -2.45
CA ILE A 76 8.78 -4.66 -1.46
C ILE A 76 9.09 -5.15 -0.05
N GLY A 77 8.86 -6.43 0.27
CA GLY A 77 9.16 -7.02 1.58
C GLY A 77 10.63 -6.89 1.96
N VAL A 78 11.55 -7.18 1.02
CA VAL A 78 12.99 -7.04 1.23
C VAL A 78 13.38 -5.58 1.49
N ILE A 79 12.85 -4.62 0.74
CA ILE A 79 13.14 -3.19 0.96
C ILE A 79 12.65 -2.74 2.34
N LEU A 80 11.47 -3.19 2.78
CA LEU A 80 10.98 -2.91 4.13
C LEU A 80 11.90 -3.51 5.19
N LEU A 81 12.43 -4.73 4.99
CA LEU A 81 13.43 -5.31 5.89
C LEU A 81 14.73 -4.50 5.92
N MET A 82 15.19 -3.93 4.80
CA MET A 82 16.34 -3.02 4.79
C MET A 82 16.08 -1.74 5.58
N LEU A 83 14.86 -1.17 5.48
CA LEU A 83 14.44 -0.01 6.25
C LEU A 83 14.27 -0.31 7.75
N SER A 84 14.16 -1.57 8.15
CA SER A 84 14.02 -1.97 9.56
C SER A 84 15.22 -1.61 10.44
N ARG A 85 16.35 -1.26 9.84
CA ARG A 85 17.51 -0.70 10.52
C ARG A 85 17.22 0.65 11.16
N GLU A 86 16.34 1.43 10.53
CA GLU A 86 16.01 2.79 10.95
C GLU A 86 14.76 2.85 11.82
N GLU A 87 13.76 2.01 11.52
CA GLU A 87 12.51 1.93 12.27
C GLU A 87 12.06 0.46 12.40
N LYS A 88 11.94 -0.01 13.66
CA LYS A 88 11.66 -1.43 13.98
C LYS A 88 10.36 -1.96 13.36
N ARG A 89 9.36 -1.11 13.17
CA ARG A 89 8.07 -1.51 12.58
C ARG A 89 8.20 -2.00 11.15
N TYR A 90 9.20 -1.52 10.38
CA TYR A 90 9.46 -2.02 9.04
C TYR A 90 9.84 -3.50 9.02
N ARG A 91 10.40 -4.03 10.12
CA ARG A 91 10.71 -5.47 10.21
C ARG A 91 9.43 -6.30 10.18
N ALA A 92 8.45 -5.93 11.02
CA ALA A 92 7.16 -6.62 11.04
C ALA A 92 6.44 -6.44 9.70
N ALA A 93 6.42 -5.22 9.14
CA ALA A 93 5.84 -4.93 7.83
C ALA A 93 6.47 -5.80 6.73
N GLY A 94 7.82 -5.89 6.69
CA GLY A 94 8.54 -6.67 5.68
C GLY A 94 8.26 -8.16 5.77
N ILE A 95 8.28 -8.74 6.99
CA ILE A 95 7.97 -10.16 7.19
C ILE A 95 6.53 -10.47 6.77
N CYS A 96 5.56 -9.68 7.26
CA CYS A 96 4.15 -9.87 6.88
C CYS A 96 3.95 -9.68 5.37
N GLN A 97 4.64 -8.73 4.73
CA GLN A 97 4.57 -8.52 3.28
C GLN A 97 5.09 -9.72 2.51
N LEU A 98 6.19 -10.36 2.95
CA LEU A 98 6.71 -11.57 2.33
C LEU A 98 5.73 -12.74 2.47
N ILE A 99 5.13 -12.92 3.64
CA ILE A 99 4.13 -13.97 3.89
C ILE A 99 2.89 -13.72 3.03
N ALA A 100 2.36 -12.49 3.01
CA ALA A 100 1.19 -12.13 2.20
C ALA A 100 1.47 -12.32 0.71
N GLY A 101 2.66 -11.95 0.23
CA GLY A 101 3.08 -12.15 -1.15
C GLY A 101 3.16 -13.63 -1.53
N ALA A 102 3.71 -14.47 -0.66
CA ALA A 102 3.77 -15.92 -0.86
C ALA A 102 2.36 -16.55 -0.88
N ALA A 103 1.48 -16.14 0.06
CA ALA A 103 0.10 -16.59 0.12
C ALA A 103 -0.69 -16.19 -1.15
N SER A 104 -0.57 -14.94 -1.59
CA SER A 104 -1.20 -14.45 -2.83
C SER A 104 -0.73 -15.24 -4.06
N TRP A 105 0.56 -15.54 -4.15
CA TRP A 105 1.10 -16.35 -5.24
C TRP A 105 0.59 -17.79 -5.20
N ALA A 106 0.55 -18.41 -4.01
CA ALA A 106 -0.03 -19.75 -3.84
C ALA A 106 -1.49 -19.79 -4.28
N LEU A 107 -2.31 -18.80 -3.91
CA LEU A 107 -3.71 -18.69 -4.35
C LEU A 107 -3.82 -18.62 -5.87
N ASN A 108 -2.99 -17.79 -6.52
CA ASN A 108 -3.03 -17.69 -7.98
C ASN A 108 -2.66 -19.00 -8.70
N ILE A 109 -1.77 -19.82 -8.13
CA ILE A 109 -1.46 -21.14 -8.65
C ILE A 109 -2.67 -22.08 -8.45
N LEU A 110 -3.27 -22.06 -7.27
CA LEU A 110 -4.42 -22.91 -6.92
C LEU A 110 -5.64 -22.60 -7.79
N GLU A 111 -5.90 -21.32 -8.08
CA GLU A 111 -6.95 -20.91 -9.03
C GLU A 111 -6.72 -21.46 -10.45
N GLY A 112 -5.47 -21.63 -10.87
CA GLY A 112 -5.11 -22.22 -12.18
C GLY A 112 -5.29 -23.75 -12.24
N VAL A 113 -5.46 -24.44 -11.11
CA VAL A 113 -5.53 -25.91 -11.00
C VAL A 113 -6.95 -26.42 -10.68
N GLU A 114 -7.99 -25.59 -10.76
CA GLU A 114 -9.38 -25.95 -10.42
C GLU A 114 -9.53 -26.66 -9.06
N MET A 115 -8.81 -26.15 -8.05
CA MET A 115 -8.93 -26.70 -6.69
C MET A 115 -10.25 -26.32 -6.02
N ASN A 116 -10.67 -27.18 -5.10
CA ASN A 116 -11.88 -27.02 -4.29
C ASN A 116 -11.92 -25.64 -3.62
N GLU A 117 -13.06 -24.96 -3.70
CA GLU A 117 -13.31 -23.61 -3.16
C GLU A 117 -12.96 -23.48 -1.67
N ASP A 118 -13.08 -24.56 -0.90
CA ASP A 118 -12.77 -24.61 0.53
C ASP A 118 -11.29 -24.27 0.83
N TRP A 119 -10.35 -24.78 0.01
CA TRP A 119 -8.92 -24.49 0.18
C TRP A 119 -8.59 -23.04 -0.15
N THR A 120 -9.26 -22.48 -1.15
CA THR A 120 -9.11 -21.06 -1.53
C THR A 120 -9.52 -20.17 -0.38
N LEU A 121 -10.65 -20.44 0.28
CA LEU A 121 -11.10 -19.70 1.47
C LEU A 121 -10.14 -19.87 2.66
N LEU A 122 -9.64 -21.07 2.90
CA LEU A 122 -8.75 -21.37 4.02
C LEU A 122 -7.43 -20.58 3.94
N ILE A 123 -6.92 -20.34 2.74
CA ILE A 123 -5.66 -19.58 2.51
C ILE A 123 -5.93 -18.07 2.40
N SER A 124 -7.05 -17.66 1.77
CA SER A 124 -7.34 -16.25 1.50
C SER A 124 -7.59 -15.44 2.78
N LEU A 125 -8.35 -16.00 3.75
CA LEU A 125 -8.66 -15.27 4.99
C LEU A 125 -7.41 -14.98 5.85
N PRO A 126 -6.55 -15.95 6.19
CA PRO A 126 -5.29 -15.67 6.87
C PRO A 126 -4.40 -14.72 6.06
N GLY A 127 -4.33 -14.90 4.73
CA GLY A 127 -3.58 -14.03 3.82
C GLY A 127 -4.03 -12.57 3.90
N LEU A 128 -5.34 -12.33 3.90
CA LEU A 128 -5.93 -11.00 4.07
C LEU A 128 -5.55 -10.36 5.42
N VAL A 129 -5.65 -11.13 6.52
CA VAL A 129 -5.28 -10.64 7.85
C VAL A 129 -3.80 -10.25 7.89
N VAL A 130 -2.91 -11.09 7.35
CA VAL A 130 -1.48 -10.80 7.29
C VAL A 130 -1.19 -9.58 6.42
N ALA A 131 -1.90 -9.42 5.29
CA ALA A 131 -1.78 -8.26 4.42
C ALA A 131 -2.22 -6.96 5.11
N LEU A 132 -3.30 -6.98 5.89
CA LEU A 132 -3.76 -5.85 6.69
C LEU A 132 -2.74 -5.48 7.79
N ILE A 133 -2.15 -6.48 8.46
CA ILE A 133 -1.08 -6.25 9.43
C ILE A 133 0.14 -5.64 8.74
N ALA A 134 0.53 -6.14 7.58
CA ALA A 134 1.65 -5.59 6.80
C ALA A 134 1.41 -4.12 6.44
N LEU A 135 0.20 -3.79 5.94
CA LEU A 135 -0.21 -2.44 5.60
C LEU A 135 -0.16 -1.52 6.83
N TYR A 136 -0.75 -1.95 7.96
CA TYR A 136 -0.72 -1.21 9.22
C TYR A 136 0.71 -0.88 9.65
N GLN A 137 1.55 -1.91 9.76
CA GLN A 137 2.92 -1.74 10.20
C GLN A 137 3.72 -0.84 9.25
N ARG A 138 3.51 -0.94 7.94
CA ARG A 138 4.15 -0.10 6.93
C ARG A 138 3.76 1.36 7.07
N LEU A 139 2.45 1.67 7.13
CA LEU A 139 1.97 3.05 7.24
C LEU A 139 2.37 3.69 8.57
N MET A 140 2.33 2.94 9.68
CA MET A 140 2.81 3.42 10.97
C MET A 140 4.32 3.61 10.99
N ALA A 141 5.10 2.73 10.34
CA ALA A 141 6.54 2.90 10.21
C ALA A 141 6.91 4.18 9.45
N HIS A 142 6.19 4.50 8.35
CA HIS A 142 6.36 5.77 7.65
C HIS A 142 6.02 6.97 8.54
N ALA A 143 4.95 6.88 9.33
CA ALA A 143 4.56 7.94 10.26
C ALA A 143 5.62 8.14 11.35
N ASP A 144 6.08 7.06 11.98
CA ASP A 144 7.06 7.14 13.07
C ASP A 144 8.43 7.62 12.57
N LEU A 145 8.84 7.23 11.35
CA LEU A 145 10.07 7.71 10.71
C LEU A 145 10.06 9.25 10.49
N LEU A 146 8.88 9.85 10.30
CA LEU A 146 8.71 11.28 10.03
C LEU A 146 8.35 12.09 11.27
N ARG A 147 8.18 11.44 12.41
CA ARG A 147 7.64 12.07 13.62
C ARG A 147 8.44 13.30 14.06
N ASP A 148 9.76 13.21 13.99
CA ASP A 148 10.66 14.26 14.46
C ASP A 148 11.08 15.24 13.33
N LEU A 149 10.69 14.96 12.07
CA LEU A 149 11.08 15.72 10.88
C LEU A 149 9.92 16.53 10.28
N ASP A 150 8.74 15.94 10.16
CA ASP A 150 7.53 16.56 9.61
C ASP A 150 6.28 15.97 10.28
N LEU A 151 5.84 16.65 11.34
CA LEU A 151 4.67 16.24 12.12
C LEU A 151 3.40 16.25 11.26
N THR A 152 3.29 17.15 10.31
CA THR A 152 2.12 17.27 9.41
C THR A 152 2.02 16.02 8.53
N LEU A 153 3.13 15.60 7.92
CA LEU A 153 3.17 14.41 7.08
C LEU A 153 3.00 13.14 7.91
N CYS A 154 3.57 13.09 9.12
CA CYS A 154 3.33 12.01 10.08
C CYS A 154 1.84 11.81 10.37
N CYS A 155 1.13 12.90 10.70
CA CYS A 155 -0.32 12.84 10.98
C CYS A 155 -1.12 12.40 9.73
N LYS A 156 -0.70 12.78 8.52
CA LYS A 156 -1.34 12.34 7.27
C LYS A 156 -1.19 10.84 7.05
N TRP A 157 -0.03 10.25 7.33
CA TRP A 157 0.18 8.81 7.26
C TRP A 157 -0.71 8.03 8.25
N ARG A 158 -0.84 8.53 9.50
CA ARG A 158 -1.73 7.92 10.49
C ARG A 158 -3.20 8.00 10.10
N LYS A 159 -3.65 9.13 9.54
CA LYS A 159 -5.02 9.27 9.03
C LYS A 159 -5.27 8.35 7.83
N LEU A 160 -4.29 8.21 6.95
CA LEU A 160 -4.40 7.33 5.78
C LEU A 160 -4.66 5.89 6.19
N TRP A 161 -4.03 5.40 7.28
CA TRP A 161 -4.32 4.07 7.83
C TRP A 161 -5.79 3.92 8.23
N ILE A 162 -6.33 4.89 8.95
CA ILE A 162 -7.74 4.82 9.40
C ILE A 162 -8.68 4.75 8.19
N TRP A 163 -8.45 5.58 7.18
CA TRP A 163 -9.26 5.58 5.98
C TRP A 163 -9.14 4.27 5.17
N ASN A 164 -7.94 3.72 5.04
CA ASN A 164 -7.75 2.40 4.42
C ASN A 164 -8.49 1.29 5.18
N LEU A 165 -8.47 1.32 6.51
CA LEU A 165 -9.20 0.35 7.32
C LEU A 165 -10.72 0.48 7.11
N VAL A 166 -11.24 1.70 7.14
CA VAL A 166 -12.68 1.96 6.93
C VAL A 166 -13.12 1.48 5.55
N THR A 167 -12.38 1.82 4.50
CA THR A 167 -12.72 1.37 3.13
C THR A 167 -12.64 -0.15 3.00
N CYS A 168 -11.63 -0.80 3.57
CA CYS A 168 -11.50 -2.26 3.54
C CYS A 168 -12.70 -2.94 4.23
N VAL A 169 -13.11 -2.46 5.40
CA VAL A 169 -14.30 -2.99 6.09
C VAL A 169 -15.56 -2.77 5.26
N CYS A 170 -15.74 -1.59 4.67
CA CYS A 170 -16.88 -1.31 3.78
C CYS A 170 -16.88 -2.21 2.55
N GLU A 171 -15.73 -2.45 1.92
CA GLU A 171 -15.61 -3.35 0.77
C GLU A 171 -16.02 -4.79 1.13
N ILE A 172 -15.54 -5.30 2.27
CA ILE A 172 -15.91 -6.66 2.73
C ILE A 172 -17.42 -6.76 2.98
N ILE A 173 -18.00 -5.81 3.70
CA ILE A 173 -19.45 -5.82 4.01
C ILE A 173 -20.27 -5.73 2.71
N LEU A 174 -19.94 -4.80 1.82
CA LEU A 174 -20.66 -4.62 0.56
C LEU A 174 -20.50 -5.84 -0.37
N ALA A 175 -19.33 -6.44 -0.41
CA ALA A 175 -19.09 -7.66 -1.18
C ALA A 175 -19.97 -8.83 -0.65
N MET A 176 -20.01 -9.04 0.66
CA MET A 176 -20.86 -10.06 1.27
C MET A 176 -22.35 -9.81 0.99
N LEU A 177 -22.82 -8.57 1.14
CA LEU A 177 -24.21 -8.18 0.84
C LEU A 177 -24.55 -8.36 -0.65
N SER A 178 -23.61 -8.04 -1.54
CA SER A 178 -23.79 -8.19 -2.99
C SER A 178 -23.92 -9.66 -3.38
N VAL A 179 -23.07 -10.53 -2.82
CA VAL A 179 -23.17 -11.99 -3.05
C VAL A 179 -24.48 -12.54 -2.51
N PHE A 180 -24.85 -12.18 -1.27
CA PHE A 180 -26.12 -12.61 -0.68
C PHE A 180 -27.33 -12.15 -1.50
N SER A 181 -27.34 -10.87 -1.92
CA SER A 181 -28.42 -10.32 -2.77
C SER A 181 -28.50 -11.02 -4.13
N ALA A 182 -27.36 -11.40 -4.74
CA ALA A 182 -27.34 -12.13 -5.99
C ALA A 182 -27.90 -13.56 -5.82
N ILE A 183 -27.60 -14.24 -4.72
CA ILE A 183 -28.15 -15.56 -4.40
C ILE A 183 -29.68 -15.46 -4.22
N VAL A 184 -30.16 -14.46 -3.47
CA VAL A 184 -31.60 -14.22 -3.26
C VAL A 184 -32.31 -13.90 -4.58
N LEU A 185 -31.67 -13.12 -5.46
CA LEU A 185 -32.22 -12.81 -6.78
C LEU A 185 -32.41 -14.08 -7.63
N ILE A 186 -31.44 -14.98 -7.62
CA ILE A 186 -31.48 -16.23 -8.41
C ILE A 186 -32.46 -17.24 -7.81
N ALA A 187 -32.49 -17.40 -6.49
CA ALA A 187 -33.24 -18.45 -5.81
C ALA A 187 -34.72 -18.09 -5.55
N LEU A 188 -35.04 -16.80 -5.36
CA LEU A 188 -36.33 -16.35 -4.83
C LEU A 188 -36.98 -15.21 -5.66
N ASP A 189 -36.59 -15.03 -6.92
CA ASP A 189 -37.03 -13.89 -7.75
C ASP A 189 -36.87 -12.53 -7.03
N GLY A 190 -35.73 -12.33 -6.39
CA GLY A 190 -35.42 -11.15 -5.61
C GLY A 190 -35.40 -9.85 -6.44
N ASN A 191 -35.31 -8.73 -5.76
CA ASN A 191 -35.37 -7.42 -6.39
C ASN A 191 -34.03 -7.05 -7.09
N LEU A 192 -34.00 -7.05 -8.41
CA LEU A 192 -32.86 -6.69 -9.25
C LEU A 192 -32.31 -5.29 -8.92
N VAL A 193 -33.17 -4.34 -8.57
CA VAL A 193 -32.78 -2.96 -8.27
C VAL A 193 -31.87 -2.91 -7.04
N TRP A 194 -32.17 -3.65 -5.98
CA TRP A 194 -31.32 -3.73 -4.78
C TRP A 194 -29.97 -4.36 -5.07
N THR A 195 -29.93 -5.42 -5.85
CA THR A 195 -28.67 -6.05 -6.26
C THR A 195 -27.80 -5.07 -7.06
N LEU A 196 -28.41 -4.33 -8.01
CA LEU A 196 -27.71 -3.32 -8.80
C LEU A 196 -27.17 -2.17 -7.92
N LEU A 197 -27.95 -1.68 -6.96
CA LEU A 197 -27.52 -0.63 -6.04
C LEU A 197 -26.31 -1.06 -5.18
N LEU A 198 -26.31 -2.31 -4.71
CA LEU A 198 -25.17 -2.85 -3.96
C LEU A 198 -23.89 -2.96 -4.81
N PHE A 199 -24.01 -3.38 -6.08
CA PHE A 199 -22.87 -3.40 -7.00
C PHE A 199 -22.35 -1.98 -7.29
N ILE A 200 -23.23 -1.00 -7.46
CA ILE A 200 -22.82 0.40 -7.64
C ILE A 200 -22.11 0.91 -6.38
N ALA A 201 -22.64 0.63 -5.19
CA ALA A 201 -22.00 1.02 -3.93
C ALA A 201 -20.61 0.39 -3.79
N LEU A 202 -20.46 -0.90 -4.10
CA LEU A 202 -19.17 -1.60 -4.10
C LEU A 202 -18.19 -0.94 -5.09
N LEU A 203 -18.64 -0.61 -6.30
CA LEU A 203 -17.82 0.08 -7.29
C LEU A 203 -17.32 1.44 -6.77
N ILE A 204 -18.20 2.23 -6.14
CA ILE A 204 -17.83 3.53 -5.56
C ILE A 204 -16.75 3.34 -4.48
N VAL A 205 -16.92 2.38 -3.57
CA VAL A 205 -15.94 2.14 -2.50
C VAL A 205 -14.61 1.67 -3.07
N THR A 206 -14.60 0.83 -4.10
CA THR A 206 -13.38 0.40 -4.81
C THR A 206 -12.65 1.58 -5.47
N ILE A 207 -13.39 2.53 -6.06
CA ILE A 207 -12.79 3.76 -6.61
C ILE A 207 -12.15 4.60 -5.50
N VAL A 208 -12.81 4.73 -4.35
CA VAL A 208 -12.28 5.47 -3.18
C VAL A 208 -11.02 4.78 -2.64
N SER A 209 -11.02 3.46 -2.52
CA SER A 209 -9.85 2.66 -2.11
C SER A 209 -8.66 2.88 -3.06
N THR A 210 -8.91 2.88 -4.37
CA THR A 210 -7.89 3.20 -5.38
C THR A 210 -7.34 4.62 -5.21
N ALA A 211 -8.20 5.59 -4.90
CA ALA A 211 -7.76 6.96 -4.64
C ALA A 211 -6.83 7.04 -3.42
N PHE A 212 -7.08 6.26 -2.35
CA PHE A 212 -6.17 6.21 -1.20
C PHE A 212 -4.82 5.58 -1.53
N THR A 213 -4.77 4.61 -2.43
CA THR A 213 -3.51 4.07 -2.96
C THR A 213 -2.70 5.15 -3.69
N ILE A 214 -3.35 6.00 -4.48
CA ILE A 214 -2.69 7.14 -5.13
C ILE A 214 -2.17 8.14 -4.09
N VAL A 215 -2.95 8.43 -3.05
CA VAL A 215 -2.54 9.30 -1.93
C VAL A 215 -1.33 8.71 -1.20
N GLU A 216 -1.27 7.40 -1.01
CA GLU A 216 -0.09 6.71 -0.45
C GLU A 216 1.16 6.97 -1.29
N TYR A 217 1.07 6.88 -2.62
CA TYR A 217 2.20 7.19 -3.52
C TYR A 217 2.63 8.65 -3.41
N VAL A 218 1.68 9.59 -3.33
CA VAL A 218 2.00 11.01 -3.15
C VAL A 218 2.72 11.26 -1.82
N TYR A 219 2.27 10.64 -0.73
CA TYR A 219 2.93 10.80 0.57
C TYR A 219 4.30 10.13 0.59
N LEU A 220 4.46 8.97 -0.03
CA LEU A 220 5.74 8.30 -0.16
C LEU A 220 6.73 9.14 -0.98
N TYR A 221 6.29 9.72 -2.11
CA TYR A 221 7.11 10.63 -2.90
C TYR A 221 7.54 11.87 -2.10
N ARG A 222 6.61 12.47 -1.32
CA ARG A 222 6.94 13.62 -0.45
C ARG A 222 7.97 13.23 0.62
N SER A 223 7.85 12.05 1.21
CA SER A 223 8.83 11.53 2.17
C SER A 223 10.21 11.37 1.51
N VAL A 224 10.28 10.80 0.31
CA VAL A 224 11.53 10.68 -0.46
C VAL A 224 12.16 12.05 -0.72
N LYS A 225 11.35 13.02 -1.16
CA LYS A 225 11.80 14.39 -1.43
C LYS A 225 12.33 15.07 -0.16
N LEU A 226 11.66 14.89 0.98
CA LEU A 226 12.09 15.43 2.27
C LEU A 226 13.49 14.91 2.64
N PHE A 227 13.71 13.60 2.62
CA PHE A 227 15.02 13.03 2.95
C PHE A 227 16.12 13.42 1.96
N ARG A 228 15.78 13.62 0.69
CA ARG A 228 16.71 14.14 -0.31
C ARG A 228 17.12 15.59 -0.01
N ASN A 229 16.14 16.45 0.31
CA ASN A 229 16.40 17.85 0.65
C ASN A 229 17.24 17.97 1.93
N LEU A 230 16.94 17.16 2.98
CA LEU A 230 17.72 17.13 4.21
C LEU A 230 19.19 16.71 3.97
N ARG A 231 19.42 15.78 3.05
CA ARG A 231 20.77 15.42 2.64
C ARG A 231 21.51 16.57 1.94
N GLU A 232 20.80 17.29 1.05
CA GLU A 232 21.39 18.37 0.24
C GLU A 232 21.62 19.65 1.07
N ALA A 233 20.70 20.00 1.98
CA ALA A 233 20.85 21.14 2.88
C ALA A 233 22.11 21.05 3.76
N GLY A 234 22.47 19.84 4.17
CA GLY A 234 23.71 19.63 4.91
C GLY A 234 25.00 19.60 4.07
N ALA A 235 24.93 19.62 2.75
CA ALA A 235 26.09 19.66 1.88
C ALA A 235 26.52 21.09 1.49
N ALA A 236 25.70 22.09 1.82
CA ALA A 236 25.91 23.50 1.45
C ALA A 236 26.64 24.33 2.53
N VAL A 237 27.10 23.68 3.60
CA VAL A 237 27.95 24.24 4.66
C VAL A 237 29.31 23.55 4.66
#